data_13649116226bbdcd4d14f89b64a41a85
#
_entry.id   13649116226bbdcd4d14f89b64a41a85
#
_cell.length_a   1.000
_cell.length_b   1.000
_cell.length_c   1.000
_cell.angle_alpha   90.00
_cell.angle_beta   90.00
_cell.angle_gamma   90.00
#
_symmetry.space_group_name_H-M   'P 1'
#
loop_
_entity.id
_entity.type
_entity.pdbx_description
1 polymer ?
#
loop_
_entity_poly.entity_id
_entity_poly.type
_entity_poly.pdbx_seq_one_letter_code
_entity_poly.pdbx_strand_id
1 'polypeptide(L)'
;IEKDAHKNFRFTLTTNGMLIDDDVIDFANREMSNVVLSLDGRKEIHDRCRVDYAGNGSWDRIVPKFQKLVEARGNQNYYMRGTFTHANPDFVKDIETMLDLGFTELSMEPVVCAPDDPAALTKEDLPIVLEQYELLAKKMIERKKAGKPFTFYHYMIDLTGGPCIYKRISGCGSGTEYMAVTPWGDLYPCHQFVGDEKF
;
A
#
# COMPACT_ATOMS: atom_id res chain seq x y z
N ILE A 1 20.12 7.58 -20.13
CA ILE A 1 19.78 8.70 -19.21
C ILE A 1 20.55 8.55 -17.89
N GLU A 2 20.44 7.42 -17.15
CA GLU A 2 21.14 7.26 -15.87
C GLU A 2 22.65 7.48 -15.98
N LYS A 3 23.31 6.83 -16.97
CA LYS A 3 24.75 6.96 -17.21
C LYS A 3 25.16 8.37 -17.58
N ASP A 4 24.38 9.03 -18.45
CA ASP A 4 24.68 10.38 -18.96
C ASP A 4 24.45 11.44 -17.92
N ALA A 5 23.45 11.25 -17.05
CA ALA A 5 23.10 12.18 -15.97
C ALA A 5 23.79 11.87 -14.64
N HIS A 6 24.58 10.80 -14.55
CA HIS A 6 25.19 10.30 -13.30
C HIS A 6 24.18 10.17 -12.15
N LYS A 7 22.96 9.66 -12.48
CA LYS A 7 21.87 9.45 -11.53
C LYS A 7 21.55 7.97 -11.43
N ASN A 8 21.03 7.57 -10.27
CA ASN A 8 20.55 6.22 -10.05
C ASN A 8 19.05 6.29 -9.78
N PHE A 9 18.24 5.63 -10.60
CA PHE A 9 16.80 5.56 -10.45
C PHE A 9 16.38 4.24 -9.81
N ARG A 10 15.40 4.32 -8.91
CA ARG A 10 14.74 3.16 -8.32
C ARG A 10 13.28 3.21 -8.73
N PHE A 11 12.91 2.36 -9.68
CA PHE A 11 11.55 2.30 -10.17
C PHE A 11 10.67 1.47 -9.25
N THR A 12 9.47 1.99 -8.98
CA THR A 12 8.41 1.29 -8.24
C THR A 12 7.14 1.30 -9.07
N LEU A 13 6.50 0.15 -9.21
CA LEU A 13 5.20 0.01 -9.82
C LEU A 13 4.14 -0.12 -8.73
N THR A 14 3.11 0.74 -8.76
CA THR A 14 1.89 0.56 -7.96
C THR A 14 0.75 0.19 -8.89
N THR A 15 0.02 -0.90 -8.60
CA THR A 15 -1.02 -1.40 -9.50
C THR A 15 -2.22 -1.95 -8.74
N ASN A 16 -3.42 -1.79 -9.35
CA ASN A 16 -4.65 -2.44 -8.91
C ASN A 16 -4.78 -3.90 -9.41
N GLY A 17 -3.82 -4.40 -10.18
CA GLY A 17 -3.74 -5.78 -10.62
C GLY A 17 -4.60 -6.16 -11.82
N MET A 18 -5.51 -5.31 -12.28
CA MET A 18 -6.47 -5.67 -13.33
C MET A 18 -5.80 -6.04 -14.65
N LEU A 19 -4.71 -5.34 -15.01
CA LEU A 19 -3.98 -5.52 -16.27
C LEU A 19 -2.71 -6.35 -16.13
N ILE A 20 -2.46 -6.98 -14.98
CA ILE A 20 -1.32 -7.89 -14.84
C ILE A 20 -1.55 -9.13 -15.70
N ASP A 21 -0.59 -9.40 -16.55
CA ASP A 21 -0.39 -10.60 -17.36
C ASP A 21 1.08 -11.04 -17.29
N ASP A 22 1.47 -12.02 -18.10
CA ASP A 22 2.83 -12.57 -18.05
C ASP A 22 3.87 -11.55 -18.53
N ASP A 23 3.57 -10.75 -19.53
CA ASP A 23 4.46 -9.71 -20.04
C ASP A 23 4.70 -8.62 -18.98
N VAL A 24 3.67 -8.22 -18.25
CA VAL A 24 3.77 -7.27 -17.12
C VAL A 24 4.58 -7.87 -15.98
N ILE A 25 4.40 -9.15 -15.67
CA ILE A 25 5.19 -9.85 -14.63
C ILE A 25 6.68 -9.87 -15.02
N ASP A 26 7.01 -10.26 -16.24
CA ASP A 26 8.38 -10.30 -16.74
C ASP A 26 9.02 -8.92 -16.74
N PHE A 27 8.29 -7.90 -17.21
CA PHE A 27 8.75 -6.52 -17.18
C PHE A 27 9.00 -6.03 -15.75
N ALA A 28 8.04 -6.24 -14.84
CA ALA A 28 8.15 -5.80 -13.44
C ALA A 28 9.34 -6.47 -12.73
N ASN A 29 9.57 -7.76 -12.98
CA ASN A 29 10.69 -8.50 -12.38
C ASN A 29 12.05 -8.07 -12.92
N ARG A 30 12.11 -7.61 -14.18
CA ARG A 30 13.34 -7.13 -14.79
C ARG A 30 13.68 -5.69 -14.44
N GLU A 31 12.67 -4.80 -14.40
CA GLU A 31 12.88 -3.35 -14.36
C GLU A 31 12.52 -2.69 -13.01
N MET A 32 11.60 -3.28 -12.24
CA MET A 32 11.09 -2.64 -11.02
C MET A 32 11.84 -3.10 -9.76
N SER A 33 12.44 -2.16 -9.05
CA SER A 33 13.05 -2.41 -7.74
C SER A 33 12.03 -2.82 -6.69
N ASN A 34 10.79 -2.35 -6.83
CA ASN A 34 9.70 -2.68 -5.91
C ASN A 34 8.35 -2.70 -6.66
N VAL A 35 7.41 -3.51 -6.17
CA VAL A 35 6.05 -3.55 -6.69
C VAL A 35 5.06 -3.44 -5.53
N VAL A 36 4.12 -2.51 -5.65
CA VAL A 36 3.05 -2.27 -4.68
C VAL A 36 1.74 -2.79 -5.27
N LEU A 37 1.12 -3.74 -4.58
CA LEU A 37 -0.09 -4.43 -5.01
C LEU A 37 -1.27 -3.97 -4.17
N SER A 38 -2.26 -3.32 -4.79
CA SER A 38 -3.40 -2.75 -4.08
C SER A 38 -4.44 -3.80 -3.74
N LEU A 39 -4.50 -4.21 -2.46
CA LEU A 39 -5.47 -5.18 -1.92
C LEU A 39 -5.90 -4.75 -0.51
N ASP A 40 -7.20 -4.62 -0.28
CA ASP A 40 -7.72 -4.17 1.01
C ASP A 40 -8.06 -5.33 1.98
N GLY A 41 -7.62 -6.55 1.68
CA GLY A 41 -7.78 -7.72 2.53
C GLY A 41 -9.01 -8.55 2.20
N ARG A 42 -10.00 -8.59 3.09
CA ARG A 42 -11.24 -9.37 2.90
C ARG A 42 -11.97 -8.98 1.61
N LYS A 43 -12.51 -9.99 0.92
CA LYS A 43 -13.19 -9.79 -0.37
C LYS A 43 -14.31 -8.75 -0.29
N GLU A 44 -15.18 -8.85 0.69
CA GLU A 44 -16.31 -7.94 0.88
C GLU A 44 -15.91 -6.50 1.17
N ILE A 45 -14.74 -6.30 1.80
CA ILE A 45 -14.17 -4.96 2.05
C ILE A 45 -13.57 -4.42 0.76
N HIS A 46 -12.75 -5.21 0.10
CA HIS A 46 -12.10 -4.83 -1.15
C HIS A 46 -13.12 -4.50 -2.25
N ASP A 47 -14.08 -5.40 -2.48
CA ASP A 47 -15.07 -5.27 -3.55
C ASP A 47 -16.11 -4.16 -3.31
N ARG A 48 -16.19 -3.60 -2.11
CA ARG A 48 -17.01 -2.42 -1.80
C ARG A 48 -16.48 -1.16 -2.50
N CYS A 49 -15.16 -1.00 -2.57
CA CYS A 49 -14.52 0.22 -3.07
C CYS A 49 -13.79 0.01 -4.40
N ARG A 50 -13.33 -1.22 -4.69
CA ARG A 50 -12.53 -1.53 -5.88
C ARG A 50 -13.34 -2.37 -6.87
N VAL A 51 -14.18 -1.70 -7.60
CA VAL A 51 -15.04 -2.27 -8.64
C VAL A 51 -14.51 -1.97 -10.05
N ASP A 52 -14.90 -2.79 -11.03
CA ASP A 52 -14.67 -2.50 -12.44
C ASP A 52 -15.72 -1.50 -12.99
N TYR A 53 -15.58 -1.12 -14.26
CA TYR A 53 -16.53 -0.19 -14.91
C TYR A 53 -17.98 -0.68 -14.95
N ALA A 54 -18.20 -1.98 -14.78
CA ALA A 54 -19.55 -2.56 -14.70
C ALA A 54 -20.07 -2.67 -13.26
N GLY A 55 -19.30 -2.21 -12.26
CA GLY A 55 -19.65 -2.28 -10.84
C GLY A 55 -19.38 -3.62 -10.18
N ASN A 56 -18.68 -4.56 -10.85
CA ASN A 56 -18.34 -5.85 -10.28
C ASN A 56 -17.05 -5.73 -9.44
N GLY A 57 -17.00 -6.42 -8.31
CA GLY A 57 -15.80 -6.50 -7.49
C GLY A 57 -14.60 -7.07 -8.25
N SER A 58 -13.41 -6.62 -7.88
CA SER A 58 -12.17 -7.00 -8.57
C SER A 58 -11.38 -8.10 -7.86
N TRP A 59 -11.70 -8.45 -6.63
CA TRP A 59 -10.91 -9.34 -5.77
C TRP A 59 -10.60 -10.71 -6.41
N ASP A 60 -11.60 -11.41 -6.90
CA ASP A 60 -11.45 -12.75 -7.51
C ASP A 60 -10.55 -12.71 -8.77
N ARG A 61 -10.49 -11.57 -9.43
CA ARG A 61 -9.71 -11.40 -10.67
C ARG A 61 -8.25 -11.06 -10.40
N ILE A 62 -7.98 -10.30 -9.32
CA ILE A 62 -6.64 -9.77 -9.06
C ILE A 62 -5.82 -10.66 -8.14
N VAL A 63 -6.44 -11.34 -7.16
CA VAL A 63 -5.71 -12.17 -6.19
C VAL A 63 -4.86 -13.24 -6.85
N PRO A 64 -5.36 -14.05 -7.80
CA PRO A 64 -4.53 -15.05 -8.48
C PRO A 64 -3.35 -14.42 -9.25
N LYS A 65 -3.54 -13.23 -9.82
CA LYS A 65 -2.49 -12.50 -10.53
C LYS A 65 -1.41 -11.98 -9.58
N PHE A 66 -1.81 -11.48 -8.41
CA PHE A 66 -0.88 -11.06 -7.36
C PHE A 66 -0.07 -12.23 -6.83
N GLN A 67 -0.70 -13.38 -6.58
CA GLN A 67 -0.01 -14.59 -6.15
C GLN A 67 1.03 -15.02 -7.20
N LYS A 68 0.65 -15.07 -8.48
CA LYS A 68 1.56 -15.41 -9.58
C LYS A 68 2.73 -14.42 -9.67
N LEU A 69 2.47 -13.11 -9.57
CA LEU A 69 3.51 -12.09 -9.61
C LEU A 69 4.48 -12.23 -8.44
N VAL A 70 3.97 -12.38 -7.21
CA VAL A 70 4.79 -12.51 -5.99
C VAL A 70 5.64 -13.78 -6.06
N GLU A 71 5.07 -14.91 -6.48
CA GLU A 71 5.81 -16.16 -6.69
C GLU A 71 6.96 -15.97 -7.71
N ALA A 72 6.67 -15.34 -8.85
CA ALA A 72 7.67 -15.08 -9.88
C ALA A 72 8.75 -14.08 -9.45
N ARG A 73 8.47 -13.17 -8.50
CA ARG A 73 9.45 -12.24 -7.93
C ARG A 73 10.44 -12.92 -6.97
N GLY A 74 10.05 -14.03 -6.35
CA GLY A 74 10.90 -14.72 -5.37
C GLY A 74 11.32 -13.81 -4.21
N ASN A 75 12.60 -13.49 -4.13
CA ASN A 75 13.17 -12.65 -3.06
C ASN A 75 13.18 -11.14 -3.38
N GLN A 76 12.61 -10.70 -4.50
CA GLN A 76 12.56 -9.28 -4.85
C GLN A 76 11.48 -8.54 -4.06
N ASN A 77 11.69 -7.24 -3.82
CA ASN A 77 10.80 -6.43 -3.00
C ASN A 77 9.40 -6.29 -3.62
N TYR A 78 8.41 -6.54 -2.81
CA TYR A 78 7.00 -6.19 -3.05
C TYR A 78 6.34 -5.83 -1.73
N TYR A 79 5.19 -5.21 -1.76
CA TYR A 79 4.26 -5.23 -0.64
C TYR A 79 2.81 -5.05 -1.08
N MET A 80 1.93 -5.68 -0.30
CA MET A 80 0.50 -5.47 -0.40
C MET A 80 0.16 -4.15 0.29
N ARG A 81 -0.62 -3.31 -0.37
CA ARG A 81 -1.08 -2.06 0.22
C ARG A 81 -2.60 -2.01 0.20
N GLY A 82 -3.18 -2.04 1.39
CA GLY A 82 -4.61 -1.86 1.62
C GLY A 82 -4.93 -0.54 2.29
N THR A 83 -6.23 -0.26 2.38
CA THR A 83 -6.76 0.91 3.08
C THR A 83 -7.86 0.46 4.03
N PHE A 84 -7.84 0.92 5.27
CA PHE A 84 -8.94 0.74 6.20
C PHE A 84 -9.72 2.04 6.40
N THR A 85 -11.01 1.92 6.64
CA THR A 85 -11.98 3.01 6.68
C THR A 85 -12.85 2.87 7.93
N HIS A 86 -13.79 3.81 8.12
CA HIS A 86 -14.86 3.66 9.12
C HIS A 86 -15.63 2.33 8.98
N ALA A 87 -15.75 1.80 7.77
CA ALA A 87 -16.47 0.54 7.52
C ALA A 87 -15.70 -0.72 7.92
N ASN A 88 -14.37 -0.65 8.09
CA ASN A 88 -13.50 -1.76 8.49
C ASN A 88 -12.38 -1.31 9.45
N PRO A 89 -12.72 -0.68 10.59
CA PRO A 89 -11.72 -0.28 11.57
C PRO A 89 -11.02 -1.49 12.21
N ASP A 90 -11.57 -2.70 12.05
CA ASP A 90 -11.05 -4.01 12.48
C ASP A 90 -10.03 -4.60 11.47
N PHE A 91 -9.16 -3.77 10.93
CA PHE A 91 -8.27 -4.05 9.80
C PHE A 91 -7.30 -5.23 9.99
N VAL A 92 -7.08 -5.71 11.21
CA VAL A 92 -6.27 -6.92 11.46
C VAL A 92 -6.86 -8.14 10.77
N LYS A 93 -8.19 -8.23 10.64
CA LYS A 93 -8.84 -9.31 9.88
C LYS A 93 -8.48 -9.26 8.39
N ASP A 94 -8.30 -8.04 7.86
CA ASP A 94 -7.89 -7.83 6.47
C ASP A 94 -6.43 -8.26 6.27
N ILE A 95 -5.57 -7.95 7.24
CA ILE A 95 -4.18 -8.43 7.28
C ILE A 95 -4.12 -9.95 7.36
N GLU A 96 -4.93 -10.57 8.24
CA GLU A 96 -5.00 -12.04 8.34
C GLU A 96 -5.41 -12.68 7.01
N THR A 97 -6.40 -12.10 6.32
CA THR A 97 -6.79 -12.56 4.98
C THR A 97 -5.62 -12.52 4.00
N MET A 98 -4.83 -11.43 3.99
CA MET A 98 -3.65 -11.34 3.13
C MET A 98 -2.58 -12.39 3.50
N LEU A 99 -2.38 -12.64 4.79
CA LEU A 99 -1.46 -13.68 5.27
C LEU A 99 -1.90 -15.08 4.88
N ASP A 100 -3.20 -15.37 4.92
CA ASP A 100 -3.78 -16.65 4.50
C ASP A 100 -3.66 -16.86 2.98
N LEU A 101 -3.64 -15.80 2.21
CA LEU A 101 -3.36 -15.80 0.77
C LEU A 101 -1.86 -16.00 0.45
N GLY A 102 -0.98 -16.02 1.47
CA GLY A 102 0.46 -16.24 1.32
C GLY A 102 1.30 -14.96 1.21
N PHE A 103 0.71 -13.78 1.34
CA PHE A 103 1.46 -12.53 1.31
C PHE A 103 2.06 -12.21 2.68
N THR A 104 3.34 -11.81 2.71
CA THR A 104 4.10 -11.58 3.95
C THR A 104 4.65 -10.17 4.09
N GLU A 105 4.58 -9.35 3.04
CA GLU A 105 5.02 -7.96 3.04
C GLU A 105 3.79 -7.07 2.95
N LEU A 106 3.39 -6.44 4.06
CA LEU A 106 2.05 -5.85 4.20
C LEU A 106 2.10 -4.39 4.67
N SER A 107 1.16 -3.60 4.16
CA SER A 107 0.84 -2.25 4.62
C SER A 107 -0.67 -2.04 4.59
N MET A 108 -1.22 -1.42 5.62
CA MET A 108 -2.62 -0.99 5.69
C MET A 108 -2.65 0.46 6.17
N GLU A 109 -3.14 1.35 5.31
CA GLU A 109 -3.15 2.78 5.59
C GLU A 109 -4.56 3.22 6.04
N PRO A 110 -4.67 4.18 6.97
CA PRO A 110 -5.95 4.83 7.23
C PRO A 110 -6.39 5.61 5.99
N VAL A 111 -7.68 5.60 5.70
CA VAL A 111 -8.22 6.41 4.61
C VAL A 111 -7.99 7.90 4.87
N VAL A 112 -7.62 8.62 3.81
CA VAL A 112 -7.54 10.08 3.82
C VAL A 112 -8.62 10.60 2.86
N CYS A 113 -9.66 11.21 3.43
CA CYS A 113 -10.79 11.76 2.69
C CYS A 113 -11.37 12.97 3.46
N ALA A 114 -12.37 13.64 2.88
CA ALA A 114 -13.05 14.72 3.56
C ALA A 114 -13.74 14.23 4.85
N PRO A 115 -13.84 15.04 5.90
CA PRO A 115 -14.43 14.61 7.18
C PRO A 115 -15.89 14.18 7.12
N ASP A 116 -16.63 14.63 6.12
CA ASP A 116 -18.04 14.31 5.84
C ASP A 116 -18.21 13.11 4.89
N ASP A 117 -17.11 12.53 4.41
CA ASP A 117 -17.15 11.31 3.62
C ASP A 117 -17.57 10.11 4.50
N PRO A 118 -18.49 9.25 4.05
CA PRO A 118 -18.90 8.06 4.79
C PRO A 118 -17.77 7.07 5.11
N ALA A 119 -16.66 7.13 4.38
CA ALA A 119 -15.48 6.31 4.63
C ALA A 119 -14.56 6.90 5.71
N ALA A 120 -14.74 8.18 6.09
CA ALA A 120 -13.86 8.88 7.02
C ALA A 120 -13.83 8.20 8.39
N LEU A 121 -12.62 8.01 8.92
CA LEU A 121 -12.43 7.56 10.29
C LEU A 121 -12.88 8.66 11.25
N THR A 122 -13.63 8.27 12.27
CA THR A 122 -14.18 9.16 13.29
C THR A 122 -13.46 9.01 14.62
N LYS A 123 -13.77 9.86 15.59
CA LYS A 123 -13.22 9.73 16.95
C LYS A 123 -13.66 8.44 17.65
N GLU A 124 -14.83 7.96 17.30
CA GLU A 124 -15.42 6.72 17.81
C GLU A 124 -14.68 5.48 17.33
N ASP A 125 -14.01 5.55 16.17
CA ASP A 125 -13.20 4.46 15.64
C ASP A 125 -11.82 4.35 16.31
N LEU A 126 -11.30 5.45 16.88
CA LEU A 126 -9.94 5.49 17.44
C LEU A 126 -9.66 4.40 18.48
N PRO A 127 -10.54 4.10 19.45
CA PRO A 127 -10.31 3.02 20.40
C PRO A 127 -10.15 1.67 19.72
N ILE A 128 -10.97 1.40 18.68
CA ILE A 128 -10.91 0.15 17.91
C ILE A 128 -9.58 0.08 17.16
N VAL A 129 -9.22 1.13 16.44
CA VAL A 129 -7.97 1.21 15.68
C VAL A 129 -6.74 1.00 16.57
N LEU A 130 -6.70 1.62 17.77
CA LEU A 130 -5.61 1.43 18.72
C LEU A 130 -5.51 -0.02 19.20
N GLU A 131 -6.65 -0.65 19.53
CA GLU A 131 -6.70 -2.06 19.90
C GLU A 131 -6.20 -2.96 18.75
N GLN A 132 -6.55 -2.64 17.50
CA GLN A 132 -6.09 -3.39 16.33
C GLN A 132 -4.56 -3.31 16.18
N TYR A 133 -3.92 -2.15 16.39
CA TYR A 133 -2.46 -2.06 16.38
C TYR A 133 -1.83 -2.93 17.47
N GLU A 134 -2.36 -2.91 18.70
CA GLU A 134 -1.86 -3.78 19.77
C GLU A 134 -2.03 -5.27 19.44
N LEU A 135 -3.18 -5.65 18.90
CA LEU A 135 -3.45 -7.02 18.46
C LEU A 135 -2.46 -7.45 17.36
N LEU A 136 -2.23 -6.57 16.38
CA LEU A 136 -1.28 -6.82 15.30
C LEU A 136 0.14 -7.05 15.82
N ALA A 137 0.60 -6.22 16.76
CA ALA A 137 1.93 -6.38 17.37
C ALA A 137 2.08 -7.74 18.07
N LYS A 138 1.05 -8.16 18.83
CA LYS A 138 1.02 -9.48 19.47
C LYS A 138 1.09 -10.60 18.43
N LYS A 139 0.28 -10.53 17.37
CA LYS A 139 0.28 -11.51 16.27
C LYS A 139 1.64 -11.58 15.54
N MET A 140 2.29 -10.45 15.31
CA MET A 140 3.64 -10.43 14.72
C MET A 140 4.65 -11.19 15.58
N ILE A 141 4.61 -10.99 16.90
CA ILE A 141 5.49 -11.69 17.86
C ILE A 141 5.19 -13.20 17.85
N GLU A 142 3.91 -13.58 17.91
CA GLU A 142 3.48 -14.98 17.90
C GLU A 142 3.91 -15.70 16.62
N ARG A 143 3.64 -15.11 15.46
CA ARG A 143 4.03 -15.67 14.16
C ARG A 143 5.55 -15.77 14.00
N LYS A 144 6.30 -14.78 14.49
CA LYS A 144 7.76 -14.82 14.49
C LYS A 144 8.28 -15.99 15.34
N LYS A 145 7.72 -16.22 16.55
CA LYS A 145 8.05 -17.37 17.39
C LYS A 145 7.69 -18.71 16.75
N ALA A 146 6.62 -18.75 15.94
CA ALA A 146 6.20 -19.93 15.19
C ALA A 146 6.99 -20.17 13.89
N GLY A 147 8.01 -19.35 13.58
CA GLY A 147 8.81 -19.49 12.35
C GLY A 147 8.09 -19.02 11.07
N LYS A 148 7.01 -18.27 11.20
CA LYS A 148 6.21 -17.71 10.10
C LYS A 148 6.12 -16.19 10.19
N PRO A 149 7.25 -15.46 10.18
CA PRO A 149 7.24 -14.01 10.30
C PRO A 149 6.56 -13.35 9.10
N PHE A 150 6.11 -12.12 9.31
CA PHE A 150 5.70 -11.22 8.25
C PHE A 150 6.13 -9.79 8.59
N THR A 151 6.19 -8.94 7.59
CA THR A 151 6.51 -7.52 7.73
C THR A 151 5.23 -6.69 7.69
N PHE A 152 5.11 -5.75 8.61
CA PHE A 152 4.09 -4.72 8.56
C PHE A 152 4.78 -3.34 8.54
N TYR A 153 4.53 -2.57 7.49
CA TYR A 153 5.29 -1.37 7.18
C TYR A 153 5.33 -0.35 8.34
N HIS A 154 4.21 -0.13 9.03
CA HIS A 154 4.15 0.83 10.15
C HIS A 154 5.03 0.45 11.35
N TYR A 155 5.46 -0.81 11.44
CA TYR A 155 6.37 -1.27 12.50
C TYR A 155 7.83 -1.36 12.08
N MET A 156 8.14 -0.99 10.83
CA MET A 156 9.51 -0.87 10.35
C MET A 156 10.11 0.48 10.79
N ILE A 157 10.25 0.65 12.10
CA ILE A 157 10.76 1.88 12.70
C ILE A 157 12.20 1.65 13.13
N ASP A 158 13.11 2.51 12.69
CA ASP A 158 14.47 2.55 13.24
C ASP A 158 14.43 3.22 14.62
N LEU A 159 14.55 2.40 15.66
CA LEU A 159 14.59 2.87 17.05
C LEU A 159 16.00 3.31 17.48
N THR A 160 17.03 3.09 16.66
CA THR A 160 18.44 3.40 16.98
C THR A 160 18.83 4.82 16.57
N GLY A 161 18.23 5.35 15.51
CA GLY A 161 18.54 6.67 14.95
C GLY A 161 17.75 7.84 15.54
N GLY A 162 16.81 7.58 16.46
CA GLY A 162 15.91 8.59 17.02
C GLY A 162 14.81 9.05 16.03
N PRO A 163 13.92 9.97 16.43
CA PRO A 163 12.85 10.42 15.59
C PRO A 163 13.37 11.25 14.41
N CYS A 164 12.81 11.02 13.23
CA CYS A 164 13.14 11.78 12.02
C CYS A 164 12.76 13.26 12.18
N ILE A 165 13.75 14.10 12.42
CA ILE A 165 13.55 15.54 12.65
C ILE A 165 13.01 16.25 11.39
N TYR A 166 13.39 15.79 10.19
CA TYR A 166 12.89 16.33 8.92
C TYR A 166 11.39 16.17 8.76
N LYS A 167 10.83 15.02 9.08
CA LYS A 167 9.37 14.80 9.02
C LYS A 167 8.60 15.66 10.00
N ARG A 168 9.24 16.09 11.10
CA ARG A 168 8.62 17.00 12.07
C ARG A 168 8.61 18.46 11.61
N ILE A 169 9.57 18.84 10.78
CA ILE A 169 9.74 20.24 10.32
C ILE A 169 9.09 20.46 8.97
N SER A 170 9.32 19.58 8.00
CA SER A 170 8.91 19.74 6.60
C SER A 170 7.74 18.87 6.16
N GLY A 171 7.18 18.05 7.06
CA GLY A 171 6.08 17.14 6.74
C GLY A 171 6.48 16.03 5.74
N CYS A 172 5.63 15.80 4.72
CA CYS A 172 5.83 14.73 3.73
C CYS A 172 6.74 15.13 2.56
N GLY A 173 7.20 16.39 2.49
CA GLY A 173 8.01 16.90 1.37
C GLY A 173 7.22 17.19 0.09
N SER A 174 5.88 17.22 0.13
CA SER A 174 5.04 17.59 -1.02
C SER A 174 5.47 18.93 -1.62
N GLY A 175 5.69 18.93 -2.93
CA GLY A 175 6.12 20.11 -3.69
C GLY A 175 7.61 20.43 -3.59
N THR A 176 8.38 19.79 -2.72
CA THR A 176 9.83 20.03 -2.54
C THR A 176 10.67 18.77 -2.78
N GLU A 177 10.29 17.66 -2.17
CA GLU A 177 10.99 16.37 -2.29
C GLU A 177 10.17 15.34 -3.08
N TYR A 178 8.90 15.64 -3.32
CA TYR A 178 7.94 14.77 -3.96
C TYR A 178 7.06 15.57 -4.91
N MET A 179 6.88 15.07 -6.12
CA MET A 179 5.99 15.62 -7.15
C MET A 179 5.21 14.53 -7.84
N ALA A 180 4.01 14.85 -8.32
CA ALA A 180 3.27 14.01 -9.26
C ALA A 180 3.42 14.58 -10.68
N VAL A 181 3.62 13.68 -11.64
CA VAL A 181 3.67 14.00 -13.07
C VAL A 181 2.58 13.22 -13.77
N THR A 182 1.68 13.89 -14.46
CA THR A 182 0.62 13.24 -15.23
C THR A 182 1.17 12.61 -16.52
N PRO A 183 0.45 11.69 -17.18
CA PRO A 183 0.84 11.14 -18.47
C PRO A 183 0.97 12.22 -19.57
N TRP A 184 0.36 13.39 -19.38
CA TRP A 184 0.42 14.53 -20.30
C TRP A 184 1.54 15.53 -19.98
N GLY A 185 2.27 15.30 -18.87
CA GLY A 185 3.41 16.11 -18.46
C GLY A 185 3.08 17.23 -17.47
N ASP A 186 1.83 17.34 -17.00
CA ASP A 186 1.47 18.31 -15.98
C ASP A 186 2.11 17.95 -14.64
N LEU A 187 2.54 18.97 -13.89
CA LEU A 187 3.22 18.83 -12.61
C LEU A 187 2.30 19.28 -11.47
N TYR A 188 2.20 18.44 -10.45
CA TYR A 188 1.46 18.73 -9.22
C TYR A 188 2.36 18.52 -7.99
N PRO A 189 2.13 19.27 -6.88
CA PRO A 189 2.90 19.09 -5.65
C PRO A 189 2.82 17.68 -5.09
N CYS A 190 1.68 16.99 -5.29
CA CYS A 190 1.43 15.62 -4.82
C CYS A 190 0.33 15.00 -5.70
N HIS A 191 0.28 13.68 -5.74
CA HIS A 191 -0.76 12.93 -6.47
C HIS A 191 -2.20 13.23 -5.99
N GLN A 192 -2.39 13.68 -4.75
CA GLN A 192 -3.70 14.07 -4.21
C GLN A 192 -4.24 15.35 -4.84
N PHE A 193 -3.39 16.16 -5.44
CA PHE A 193 -3.78 17.40 -6.10
C PHE A 193 -3.98 17.27 -7.61
N VAL A 194 -3.78 16.08 -8.17
CA VAL A 194 -3.95 15.86 -9.60
C VAL A 194 -5.40 16.13 -10.00
N GLY A 195 -5.58 17.09 -10.91
CA GLY A 195 -6.89 17.54 -11.38
C GLY A 195 -7.54 18.66 -10.54
N ASP A 196 -6.89 19.14 -9.49
CA ASP A 196 -7.33 20.34 -8.78
C ASP A 196 -6.82 21.58 -9.52
N GLU A 197 -7.75 22.42 -10.02
CA GLU A 197 -7.44 23.63 -10.80
C GLU A 197 -6.72 24.73 -9.99
N LYS A 198 -6.55 24.55 -8.69
CA LYS A 198 -5.84 25.50 -7.82
C LYS A 198 -4.32 25.31 -7.80
N PHE A 199 -3.83 24.22 -8.39
CA PHE A 199 -2.42 23.83 -8.42
C PHE A 199 -1.90 23.67 -9.83
#